data_11f6011ad25eed5eba0d2aafbc1d1c81
#
_entry.id   11f6011ad25eed5eba0d2aafbc1d1c81
#
_cell.length_a   1.000
_cell.length_b   1.000
_cell.length_c   1.000
_cell.angle_alpha   90.00
_cell.angle_beta   90.00
_cell.angle_gamma   90.00
#
_symmetry.space_group_name_H-M   'P 1'
#
loop_
_entity.id
_entity.type
_entity.pdbx_description
1 polymer ?
#
loop_
_entity_poly.entity_id
_entity_poly.type
_entity_poly.pdbx_seq_one_letter_code
_entity_poly.pdbx_strand_id
1 'polypeptide(L)'
;MTKIELAVPDRLSKIDPELRERLLVGAIREVASAQLKEKEEELEEASKNMLKFEETYHRSFEDFEKELSKDASHKLHEDLVEWSFWDDVYKKAQHLVEDLRFVLGKTDEGSSR
;
A
#
# COMPACT_ATOMS: atom_id res chain seq x y z
N MET A 1 -5.83 3.62 -17.20
CA MET A 1 -4.56 3.98 -16.55
C MET A 1 -4.23 5.43 -16.81
N THR A 2 -4.04 6.18 -15.75
CA THR A 2 -3.79 7.60 -15.87
C THR A 2 -2.33 7.82 -16.28
N LYS A 3 -2.15 8.48 -17.40
CA LYS A 3 -0.82 8.83 -17.88
C LYS A 3 -0.40 10.13 -17.19
N ILE A 4 0.66 10.06 -16.40
CA ILE A 4 1.20 11.24 -15.75
C ILE A 4 2.22 11.87 -16.70
N GLU A 5 1.91 13.05 -17.20
CA GLU A 5 2.85 13.80 -17.99
C GLU A 5 3.62 14.74 -17.05
N LEU A 6 4.91 14.48 -16.91
CA LEU A 6 5.79 15.37 -16.19
C LEU A 6 6.28 16.43 -17.18
N ALA A 7 5.77 17.64 -17.02
CA ALA A 7 6.27 18.77 -17.80
C ALA A 7 7.66 19.11 -17.29
N VAL A 8 8.68 18.69 -18.04
CA VAL A 8 10.06 19.00 -17.71
C VAL A 8 10.40 20.35 -18.31
N PRO A 9 10.75 21.35 -17.51
CA PRO A 9 11.17 22.65 -18.05
C PRO A 9 12.35 22.51 -18.98
N ASP A 10 12.42 23.33 -20.02
CA ASP A 10 13.51 23.31 -20.99
C ASP A 10 14.89 23.39 -20.35
N ARG A 11 14.98 24.10 -19.23
CA ARG A 11 16.24 24.22 -18.48
C ARG A 11 16.74 22.88 -17.99
N LEU A 12 15.82 21.98 -17.56
CA LEU A 12 16.19 20.65 -17.09
C LEU A 12 16.77 19.79 -18.20
N SER A 13 16.28 19.94 -19.44
CA SER A 13 16.81 19.18 -20.57
C SER A 13 18.22 19.62 -20.95
N LYS A 14 18.65 20.82 -20.53
CA LYS A 14 19.97 21.35 -20.80
C LYS A 14 20.98 21.09 -19.69
N ILE A 15 20.51 20.56 -18.56
CA ILE A 15 21.38 20.19 -17.45
C ILE A 15 22.13 18.90 -17.81
N ASP A 16 23.33 18.76 -17.28
CA ASP A 16 24.11 17.53 -17.44
C ASP A 16 23.23 16.29 -17.20
N PRO A 17 23.20 15.34 -18.16
CA PRO A 17 22.35 14.15 -18.02
C PRO A 17 22.55 13.38 -16.73
N GLU A 18 23.78 13.27 -16.27
CA GLU A 18 24.10 12.56 -15.03
C GLU A 18 23.48 13.25 -13.80
N LEU A 19 23.57 14.59 -13.74
CA LEU A 19 22.97 15.36 -12.67
C LEU A 19 21.45 15.26 -12.71
N ARG A 20 20.86 15.35 -13.92
CA ARG A 20 19.43 15.22 -14.11
C ARG A 20 18.93 13.88 -13.60
N GLU A 21 19.63 12.80 -13.93
CA GLU A 21 19.29 11.46 -13.48
C GLU A 21 19.31 11.36 -11.96
N ARG A 22 20.34 11.90 -11.32
CA ARG A 22 20.45 11.90 -9.86
C ARG A 22 19.32 12.67 -9.21
N LEU A 23 18.90 13.79 -9.77
CA LEU A 23 17.78 14.57 -9.26
C LEU A 23 16.47 13.80 -9.36
N LEU A 24 16.23 13.11 -10.50
CA LEU A 24 15.04 12.31 -10.69
C LEU A 24 15.00 11.12 -9.75
N VAL A 25 16.11 10.42 -9.61
CA VAL A 25 16.22 9.27 -8.68
C VAL A 25 15.97 9.74 -7.24
N GLY A 26 16.56 10.87 -6.85
CA GLY A 26 16.35 11.44 -5.52
C GLY A 26 14.91 11.79 -5.24
N ALA A 27 14.22 12.39 -6.24
CA ALA A 27 12.81 12.73 -6.11
C ALA A 27 11.95 11.47 -5.97
N ILE A 28 12.22 10.45 -6.77
CA ILE A 28 11.50 9.17 -6.71
C ILE A 28 11.69 8.52 -5.33
N ARG A 29 12.92 8.49 -4.82
CA ARG A 29 13.21 7.93 -3.50
C ARG A 29 12.46 8.67 -2.41
N GLU A 30 12.44 9.99 -2.45
CA GLU A 30 11.75 10.80 -1.45
C GLU A 30 10.25 10.52 -1.42
N VAL A 31 9.61 10.52 -2.60
CA VAL A 31 8.18 10.24 -2.72
C VAL A 31 7.88 8.80 -2.31
N ALA A 32 8.66 7.85 -2.80
CA ALA A 32 8.45 6.43 -2.48
C ALA A 32 8.62 6.16 -0.98
N SER A 33 9.60 6.79 -0.33
CA SER A 33 9.81 6.64 1.12
C SER A 33 8.63 7.18 1.92
N ALA A 34 8.10 8.34 1.54
CA ALA A 34 6.94 8.93 2.20
C ALA A 34 5.71 8.05 2.03
N GLN A 35 5.49 7.55 0.82
CA GLN A 35 4.36 6.65 0.52
C GLN A 35 4.50 5.32 1.25
N LEU A 36 5.71 4.79 1.34
CA LEU A 36 5.96 3.54 2.06
C LEU A 36 5.55 3.67 3.52
N LYS A 37 5.96 4.75 4.17
CA LYS A 37 5.60 5.00 5.57
C LYS A 37 4.09 5.05 5.75
N GLU A 38 3.40 5.78 4.87
CA GLU A 38 1.94 5.91 4.91
C GLU A 38 1.26 4.54 4.75
N LYS A 39 1.72 3.74 3.79
CA LYS A 39 1.13 2.44 3.52
C LYS A 39 1.44 1.42 4.62
N GLU A 40 2.60 1.51 5.25
CA GLU A 40 2.92 0.67 6.40
C GLU A 40 2.02 0.99 7.59
N GLU A 41 1.68 2.26 7.79
CA GLU A 41 0.74 2.68 8.83
C GLU A 41 -0.67 2.16 8.55
N GLU A 42 -1.13 2.23 7.28
CA GLU A 42 -2.42 1.66 6.88
C GLU A 42 -2.47 0.15 7.09
N LEU A 43 -1.38 -0.53 6.75
CA LEU A 43 -1.26 -1.97 6.91
C LEU A 43 -1.38 -2.36 8.38
N GLU A 44 -0.70 -1.63 9.26
CA GLU A 44 -0.75 -1.86 10.69
C GLU A 44 -2.16 -1.63 11.25
N GLU A 45 -2.81 -0.55 10.84
CA GLU A 45 -4.18 -0.26 11.27
C GLU A 45 -5.15 -1.34 10.83
N ALA A 46 -5.07 -1.77 9.57
CA ALA A 46 -5.92 -2.84 9.06
C ALA A 46 -5.68 -4.14 9.81
N SER A 47 -4.41 -4.47 10.06
CA SER A 47 -4.03 -5.68 10.79
C SER A 47 -4.63 -5.68 12.20
N LYS A 48 -4.57 -4.55 12.91
CA LYS A 48 -5.15 -4.43 14.26
C LYS A 48 -6.66 -4.62 14.24
N ASN A 49 -7.34 -4.04 13.26
CA ASN A 49 -8.80 -4.16 13.17
C ASN A 49 -9.23 -5.57 12.79
N MET A 50 -8.48 -6.24 11.91
CA MET A 50 -8.75 -7.62 11.54
C MET A 50 -8.53 -8.57 12.73
N LEU A 51 -7.48 -8.32 13.51
CA LEU A 51 -7.18 -9.12 14.69
C LEU A 51 -8.32 -9.10 15.71
N LYS A 52 -8.97 -7.96 15.89
CA LYS A 52 -10.12 -7.85 16.79
C LYS A 52 -11.24 -8.80 16.38
N PHE A 53 -11.53 -8.90 15.07
CA PHE A 53 -12.55 -9.81 14.58
C PHE A 53 -12.12 -11.27 14.72
N GLU A 54 -10.85 -11.58 14.42
CA GLU A 54 -10.31 -12.93 14.57
C GLU A 54 -10.41 -13.40 16.02
N GLU A 55 -10.10 -12.51 16.97
CA GLU A 55 -10.22 -12.83 18.40
C GLU A 55 -11.66 -12.99 18.85
N THR A 56 -12.57 -12.18 18.29
CA THR A 56 -13.98 -12.26 18.64
C THR A 56 -14.62 -13.53 18.12
N TYR A 57 -14.33 -13.92 16.88
CA TYR A 57 -15.00 -15.04 16.23
C TYR A 57 -14.17 -16.32 16.19
N HIS A 58 -12.90 -16.27 16.59
CA HIS A 58 -11.98 -17.43 16.63
C HIS A 58 -11.86 -18.14 15.28
N ARG A 59 -11.87 -17.37 14.19
CA ARG A 59 -11.72 -17.90 12.83
C ARG A 59 -11.18 -16.82 11.90
N SER A 60 -10.73 -17.26 10.72
CA SER A 60 -10.26 -16.34 9.68
C SER A 60 -11.44 -15.62 9.02
N PHE A 61 -11.14 -14.53 8.32
CA PHE A 61 -12.16 -13.82 7.55
C PHE A 61 -12.80 -14.73 6.51
N GLU A 62 -12.00 -15.52 5.79
CA GLU A 62 -12.50 -16.42 4.76
C GLU A 62 -13.46 -17.45 5.32
N ASP A 63 -13.14 -18.03 6.47
CA ASP A 63 -14.01 -18.99 7.12
C ASP A 63 -15.29 -18.33 7.64
N PHE A 64 -15.18 -17.15 8.22
CA PHE A 64 -16.34 -16.39 8.70
C PHE A 64 -17.30 -16.08 7.54
N GLU A 65 -16.75 -15.62 6.42
CA GLU A 65 -17.56 -15.29 5.23
C GLU A 65 -18.27 -16.51 4.68
N LYS A 66 -17.59 -17.65 4.58
CA LYS A 66 -18.17 -18.89 4.06
C LYS A 66 -19.25 -19.46 4.97
N GLU A 67 -19.07 -19.35 6.28
CA GLU A 67 -19.94 -19.97 7.25
C GLU A 67 -21.13 -19.10 7.64
N LEU A 68 -21.15 -17.83 7.23
CA LEU A 68 -22.22 -16.92 7.60
C LEU A 68 -23.51 -17.28 6.89
N SER A 69 -24.54 -17.61 7.71
CA SER A 69 -25.86 -17.93 7.20
C SER A 69 -26.60 -16.65 6.77
N LYS A 70 -27.48 -16.78 5.79
CA LYS A 70 -28.37 -15.68 5.38
C LYS A 70 -29.28 -15.24 6.51
N ASP A 71 -29.58 -16.17 7.43
CA ASP A 71 -30.43 -15.93 8.59
C ASP A 71 -29.66 -15.43 9.80
N ALA A 72 -28.36 -15.17 9.66
CA ALA A 72 -27.55 -14.66 10.74
C ALA A 72 -28.04 -13.28 11.17
N SER A 73 -27.73 -12.89 12.41
CA SER A 73 -28.15 -11.61 12.95
C SER A 73 -27.61 -10.44 12.15
N HIS A 74 -28.29 -9.30 12.26
CA HIS A 74 -27.84 -8.06 11.64
C HIS A 74 -26.42 -7.68 12.06
N LYS A 75 -26.11 -7.90 13.34
CA LYS A 75 -24.78 -7.64 13.90
C LYS A 75 -23.69 -8.44 13.18
N LEU A 76 -23.96 -9.72 12.91
CA LEU A 76 -22.98 -10.56 12.21
C LEU A 76 -22.75 -10.09 10.78
N HIS A 77 -23.82 -9.66 10.11
CA HIS A 77 -23.68 -9.12 8.74
C HIS A 77 -22.93 -7.78 8.74
N GLU A 78 -23.16 -6.94 9.73
CA GLU A 78 -22.42 -5.68 9.86
C GLU A 78 -20.93 -5.95 10.09
N ASP A 79 -20.62 -6.91 10.96
CA ASP A 79 -19.23 -7.27 11.22
C ASP A 79 -18.55 -7.87 9.98
N LEU A 80 -19.29 -8.63 9.18
CA LEU A 80 -18.76 -9.14 7.92
C LEU A 80 -18.37 -8.00 6.98
N VAL A 81 -19.23 -7.00 6.84
CA VAL A 81 -18.98 -5.84 5.97
C VAL A 81 -17.75 -5.07 6.47
N GLU A 82 -17.67 -4.80 7.77
CA GLU A 82 -16.54 -4.07 8.33
C GLU A 82 -15.25 -4.87 8.21
N TRP A 83 -15.28 -6.16 8.51
CA TRP A 83 -14.11 -7.02 8.38
C TRP A 83 -13.64 -7.11 6.93
N SER A 84 -14.60 -7.23 5.99
CA SER A 84 -14.31 -7.21 4.54
C SER A 84 -13.60 -5.93 4.11
N PHE A 85 -14.03 -4.80 4.66
CA PHE A 85 -13.37 -3.50 4.41
C PHE A 85 -11.90 -3.55 4.83
N TRP A 86 -11.62 -4.00 6.05
CA TRP A 86 -10.25 -4.05 6.55
C TRP A 86 -9.40 -5.09 5.82
N ASP A 87 -9.99 -6.22 5.43
CA ASP A 87 -9.31 -7.22 4.62
C ASP A 87 -8.86 -6.62 3.29
N ASP A 88 -9.73 -5.85 2.65
CA ASP A 88 -9.42 -5.18 1.40
C ASP A 88 -8.32 -4.12 1.57
N VAL A 89 -8.41 -3.31 2.61
CA VAL A 89 -7.38 -2.32 2.94
C VAL A 89 -6.04 -3.01 3.17
N TYR A 90 -6.04 -4.10 3.92
CA TYR A 90 -4.84 -4.87 4.22
C TYR A 90 -4.16 -5.37 2.93
N LYS A 91 -4.93 -6.01 2.06
CA LYS A 91 -4.39 -6.59 0.82
C LYS A 91 -3.82 -5.51 -0.10
N LYS A 92 -4.53 -4.40 -0.24
CA LYS A 92 -4.07 -3.28 -1.08
C LYS A 92 -2.81 -2.63 -0.51
N ALA A 93 -2.79 -2.38 0.79
CA ALA A 93 -1.63 -1.77 1.45
C ALA A 93 -0.42 -2.70 1.36
N GLN A 94 -0.60 -4.00 1.59
CA GLN A 94 0.48 -4.98 1.49
C GLN A 94 1.10 -4.98 0.09
N HIS A 95 0.27 -4.96 -0.94
CA HIS A 95 0.73 -4.95 -2.33
C HIS A 95 1.53 -3.69 -2.63
N LEU A 96 1.03 -2.53 -2.20
CA LEU A 96 1.72 -1.26 -2.41
C LEU A 96 3.03 -1.17 -1.63
N VAL A 97 3.06 -1.72 -0.41
CA VAL A 97 4.31 -1.79 0.38
C VAL A 97 5.37 -2.59 -0.37
N GLU A 98 4.99 -3.74 -0.92
CA GLU A 98 5.91 -4.57 -1.69
C GLU A 98 6.44 -3.83 -2.92
N ASP A 99 5.57 -3.15 -3.65
CA ASP A 99 5.95 -2.38 -4.84
C ASP A 99 6.89 -1.23 -4.47
N LEU A 100 6.58 -0.51 -3.40
CA LEU A 100 7.40 0.63 -2.96
C LEU A 100 8.78 0.18 -2.48
N ARG A 101 8.86 -0.94 -1.78
CA ARG A 101 10.14 -1.51 -1.36
C ARG A 101 10.98 -1.92 -2.56
N PHE A 102 10.33 -2.47 -3.58
CA PHE A 102 11.03 -2.83 -4.84
C PHE A 102 11.61 -1.57 -5.49
N VAL A 103 10.82 -0.51 -5.62
CA VAL A 103 11.27 0.76 -6.20
C VAL A 103 12.44 1.33 -5.41
N LEU A 104 12.35 1.35 -4.07
CA LEU A 104 13.41 1.86 -3.22
C LEU A 104 14.68 1.02 -3.33
N GLY A 105 14.55 -0.30 -3.42
CA GLY A 105 15.69 -1.20 -3.62
C GLY A 105 16.42 -0.91 -4.92
N LYS A 106 15.68 -0.64 -5.99
CA LYS A 106 16.27 -0.32 -7.30
C LYS A 106 16.99 1.03 -7.30
N THR A 107 16.42 2.04 -6.62
CA THR A 107 17.08 3.35 -6.52
C THR A 107 18.34 3.27 -5.64
N ASP A 108 18.33 2.46 -4.60
CA ASP A 108 19.50 2.24 -3.75
C ASP A 108 20.62 1.52 -4.51
N GLU A 109 20.28 0.50 -5.31
CA GLU A 109 21.24 -0.21 -6.15
C GLU A 109 21.92 0.75 -7.11
N GLY A 110 21.16 1.69 -7.70
CA GLY A 110 21.68 2.68 -8.61
C GLY A 110 22.56 3.72 -7.93
N SER A 111 22.36 4.00 -6.65
CA SER A 111 23.09 5.04 -5.91
C SER A 111 24.32 4.52 -5.17
N SER A 112 24.44 3.22 -4.98
CA SER A 112 25.52 2.62 -4.18
C SER A 112 26.82 2.38 -4.96
N ARG A 113 26.90 2.88 -6.17
CA ARG A 113 28.10 2.73 -7.01
C ARG A 113 28.76 4.06 -7.32
#